data_0f732cc9896ef9f618e89bc3cbd34845
#
_entry.id   0f732cc9896ef9f618e89bc3cbd34845
#
_cell.length_a   1.000
_cell.length_b   1.000
_cell.length_c   1.000
_cell.angle_alpha   90.00
_cell.angle_beta   90.00
_cell.angle_gamma   90.00
#
_symmetry.space_group_name_H-M   'P 1'
#
loop_
_entity.id
_entity.type
_entity.pdbx_description
1 polymer ?
#
loop_
_entity_poly.entity_id
_entity_poly.type
_entity_poly.pdbx_seq_one_letter_code
_entity_poly.pdbx_strand_id
1 'polypeptide(L)'
;DISTAREFQLRVMYHFNREVMRRSTTQFVCEGLEMLQPAVPYLFVSNHRDIVLDASLLQNALVDAGHETCEITFGANLMTHPTVVDIGKSNKMFRVERGGNKRQFYESELHLSRYIRHAVVDRGSSVWIAQRNGRTKDGLDRTEPALVKMFALSGTGNKLTSLAQLNIVPVAVSYEYESCDLLKAREMAQAAHKPYVKQPGEDINSIITGISQPKGRVHFRVTKPLGAAQLAPLAHLPLNDAVRHVALMIDHAIIDAYQLMPTNMAAYALLHPEE
;
A
#
# COMPACT_ATOMS: atom_id res chain seq x y z
N ASP A 1 6.17 30.18 1.25
CA ASP A 1 7.20 29.23 1.72
C ASP A 1 6.54 27.93 2.15
N ILE A 2 7.23 26.82 2.03
CA ILE A 2 6.83 25.47 2.50
C ILE A 2 7.80 25.11 3.60
N SER A 3 7.31 24.91 4.81
CA SER A 3 8.15 24.68 6.01
C SER A 3 7.95 23.31 6.64
N THR A 4 6.87 22.62 6.29
CA THR A 4 6.54 21.30 6.85
C THR A 4 6.25 20.27 5.77
N ALA A 5 6.45 19.00 6.09
CA ALA A 5 6.08 17.88 5.19
C ALA A 5 4.58 17.84 4.90
N ARG A 6 3.73 18.25 5.84
CA ARG A 6 2.29 18.40 5.63
C ARG A 6 1.99 19.46 4.56
N GLU A 7 2.62 20.63 4.65
CA GLU A 7 2.45 21.67 3.64
C GLU A 7 2.95 21.22 2.28
N PHE A 8 4.06 20.48 2.21
CA PHE A 8 4.55 19.90 0.96
C PHE A 8 3.53 18.93 0.36
N GLN A 9 2.94 18.05 1.15
CA GLN A 9 1.88 17.15 0.66
C GLN A 9 0.67 17.91 0.14
N LEU A 10 0.20 18.94 0.86
CA LEU A 10 -1.02 19.69 0.48
C LEU A 10 -0.79 20.68 -0.67
N ARG A 11 0.37 21.34 -0.74
CA ARG A 11 0.62 22.44 -1.69
C ARG A 11 1.40 22.03 -2.92
N VAL A 12 2.08 20.87 -2.87
CA VAL A 12 2.88 20.34 -4.00
C VAL A 12 2.31 19.02 -4.48
N MET A 13 2.35 17.97 -3.62
CA MET A 13 2.00 16.62 -4.05
C MET A 13 0.52 16.48 -4.40
N TYR A 14 -0.38 17.12 -3.66
CA TYR A 14 -1.81 17.13 -3.96
C TYR A 14 -2.09 17.64 -5.39
N HIS A 15 -1.49 18.75 -5.78
CA HIS A 15 -1.65 19.32 -7.11
C HIS A 15 -0.95 18.50 -8.20
N PHE A 16 0.23 17.98 -7.90
CA PHE A 16 0.95 17.05 -8.79
C PHE A 16 0.09 15.80 -9.07
N ASN A 17 -0.44 15.17 -8.05
CA ASN A 17 -1.29 13.99 -8.18
C ASN A 17 -2.57 14.29 -8.99
N ARG A 18 -3.21 15.44 -8.77
CA ARG A 18 -4.37 15.88 -9.58
C ARG A 18 -4.01 16.04 -11.04
N GLU A 19 -2.85 16.58 -11.36
CA GLU A 19 -2.39 16.71 -12.73
C GLU A 19 -2.08 15.34 -13.37
N VAL A 20 -1.48 14.41 -12.62
CA VAL A 20 -1.29 13.01 -13.06
C VAL A 20 -2.65 12.36 -13.34
N MET A 21 -3.61 12.46 -12.43
CA MET A 21 -4.97 11.93 -12.65
C MET A 21 -5.61 12.53 -13.92
N ARG A 22 -5.57 13.85 -14.06
CA ARG A 22 -6.14 14.54 -15.23
C ARG A 22 -5.56 14.06 -16.56
N ARG A 23 -4.26 13.74 -16.61
CA ARG A 23 -3.58 13.32 -17.83
C ARG A 23 -3.69 11.84 -18.12
N SER A 24 -3.78 11.01 -17.09
CA SER A 24 -3.59 9.56 -17.23
C SER A 24 -4.81 8.72 -16.83
N THR A 25 -5.85 9.33 -16.26
CA THR A 25 -7.09 8.61 -15.90
C THR A 25 -8.30 9.19 -16.61
N THR A 26 -9.27 8.35 -16.93
CA THR A 26 -10.58 8.80 -17.44
C THR A 26 -11.54 9.11 -16.28
N GLN A 27 -11.35 8.43 -15.15
CA GLN A 27 -12.12 8.63 -13.94
C GLN A 27 -11.29 8.15 -12.73
N PHE A 28 -11.35 8.89 -11.62
CA PHE A 28 -10.87 8.45 -10.32
C PHE A 28 -12.00 8.47 -9.31
N VAL A 29 -12.22 7.36 -8.62
CA VAL A 29 -13.22 7.20 -7.57
C VAL A 29 -12.56 6.63 -6.33
N CYS A 30 -12.84 7.18 -5.17
CA CYS A 30 -12.47 6.60 -3.88
C CYS A 30 -13.71 6.54 -2.99
N GLU A 31 -14.11 5.34 -2.60
CA GLU A 31 -15.28 5.07 -1.77
C GLU A 31 -14.87 4.58 -0.38
N GLY A 32 -15.76 4.66 0.58
CA GLY A 32 -15.61 4.10 1.92
C GLY A 32 -14.92 5.02 2.92
N LEU A 33 -14.48 6.23 2.51
CA LEU A 33 -13.86 7.20 3.41
C LEU A 33 -14.83 7.71 4.48
N GLU A 34 -16.12 7.69 4.20
CA GLU A 34 -17.21 8.05 5.14
C GLU A 34 -17.31 7.10 6.35
N MET A 35 -16.68 5.92 6.28
CA MET A 35 -16.60 4.98 7.40
C MET A 35 -15.50 5.35 8.39
N LEU A 36 -14.62 6.26 8.03
CA LEU A 36 -13.48 6.68 8.84
C LEU A 36 -13.85 7.92 9.65
N GLN A 37 -13.26 8.02 10.83
CA GLN A 37 -13.37 9.22 11.67
C GLN A 37 -12.14 10.11 11.45
N PRO A 38 -12.30 11.40 11.09
CA PRO A 38 -11.16 12.26 10.74
C PRO A 38 -10.10 12.41 11.85
N ALA A 39 -10.51 12.31 13.11
CA ALA A 39 -9.60 12.44 14.27
C ALA A 39 -8.90 11.12 14.66
N VAL A 40 -9.26 9.99 14.03
CA VAL A 40 -8.68 8.67 14.36
C VAL A 40 -7.56 8.35 13.38
N PRO A 41 -6.36 8.00 13.87
CA PRO A 41 -5.28 7.53 13.02
C PRO A 41 -5.49 6.07 12.60
N TYR A 42 -5.07 5.75 11.37
CA TYR A 42 -5.25 4.43 10.77
C TYR A 42 -3.95 3.90 10.16
N LEU A 43 -3.80 2.59 10.18
CA LEU A 43 -2.81 1.87 9.37
C LEU A 43 -3.51 1.37 8.10
N PHE A 44 -3.37 2.10 6.99
CA PHE A 44 -3.88 1.69 5.69
C PHE A 44 -3.00 0.59 5.09
N VAL A 45 -3.60 -0.56 4.78
CA VAL A 45 -2.92 -1.70 4.14
C VAL A 45 -3.59 -1.96 2.80
N SER A 46 -2.87 -1.78 1.69
CA SER A 46 -3.45 -1.97 0.35
C SER A 46 -2.73 -3.04 -0.45
N ASN A 47 -3.43 -3.60 -1.44
CA ASN A 47 -2.75 -4.25 -2.55
C ASN A 47 -1.86 -3.22 -3.27
N HIS A 48 -0.82 -3.70 -3.98
CA HIS A 48 0.22 -2.81 -4.51
C HIS A 48 0.39 -2.96 -6.01
N ARG A 49 -0.09 -1.96 -6.74
CA ARG A 49 -0.12 -1.90 -8.20
C ARG A 49 0.92 -0.96 -8.78
N ASP A 50 1.07 0.23 -8.18
CA ASP A 50 1.99 1.27 -8.63
C ASP A 50 2.97 1.67 -7.52
N ILE A 51 4.22 2.00 -7.87
CA ILE A 51 5.26 2.35 -6.87
C ILE A 51 4.88 3.60 -6.08
N VAL A 52 4.28 4.59 -6.75
CA VAL A 52 4.04 5.92 -6.18
C VAL A 52 2.55 6.19 -6.04
N LEU A 53 1.75 5.83 -7.06
CA LEU A 53 0.38 6.32 -7.17
C LEU A 53 -0.59 5.69 -6.19
N ASP A 54 -0.38 4.45 -5.75
CA ASP A 54 -1.29 3.81 -4.78
C ASP A 54 -1.39 4.63 -3.50
N ALA A 55 -0.25 5.00 -2.91
CA ALA A 55 -0.24 5.86 -1.73
C ALA A 55 -0.62 7.31 -2.06
N SER A 56 -0.10 7.86 -3.17
CA SER A 56 -0.30 9.27 -3.52
C SER A 56 -1.74 9.62 -3.84
N LEU A 57 -2.47 8.76 -4.56
CA LEU A 57 -3.89 8.99 -4.87
C LEU A 57 -4.77 8.82 -3.63
N LEU A 58 -4.42 7.90 -2.73
CA LEU A 58 -5.09 7.79 -1.43
C LEU A 58 -4.93 9.08 -0.62
N GLN A 59 -3.73 9.73 -0.63
CA GLN A 59 -3.53 11.02 0.03
C GLN A 59 -4.52 12.08 -0.47
N ASN A 60 -4.69 12.19 -1.79
CA ASN A 60 -5.63 13.16 -2.36
C ASN A 60 -7.07 12.88 -1.92
N ALA A 61 -7.48 11.59 -1.97
CA ALA A 61 -8.81 11.18 -1.54
C ALA A 61 -9.06 11.47 -0.05
N LEU A 62 -8.07 11.22 0.82
CA LEU A 62 -8.14 11.56 2.25
C LEU A 62 -8.33 13.07 2.46
N VAL A 63 -7.54 13.90 1.77
CA VAL A 63 -7.64 15.37 1.85
C VAL A 63 -9.01 15.85 1.37
N ASP A 64 -9.48 15.34 0.22
CA ASP A 64 -10.78 15.71 -0.36
C ASP A 64 -11.96 15.32 0.58
N ALA A 65 -11.80 14.28 1.38
CA ALA A 65 -12.77 13.83 2.38
C ALA A 65 -12.59 14.50 3.77
N GLY A 66 -11.68 15.45 3.92
CA GLY A 66 -11.44 16.18 5.17
C GLY A 66 -10.58 15.43 6.21
N HIS A 67 -9.87 14.38 5.78
CA HIS A 67 -8.90 13.67 6.62
C HIS A 67 -7.50 14.27 6.52
N GLU A 68 -6.67 14.01 7.54
CA GLU A 68 -5.25 14.30 7.48
C GLU A 68 -4.51 13.34 6.53
N THR A 69 -3.40 13.81 5.97
CA THR A 69 -2.51 12.99 5.15
C THR A 69 -1.78 11.95 6.00
N CYS A 70 -1.44 10.80 5.41
CA CYS A 70 -0.68 9.77 6.10
C CYS A 70 0.82 9.81 5.78
N GLU A 71 1.60 9.12 6.60
CA GLU A 71 2.98 8.77 6.32
C GLU A 71 3.00 7.57 5.37
N ILE A 72 4.04 7.48 4.55
CA ILE A 72 4.10 6.49 3.45
C ILE A 72 5.34 5.61 3.61
N THR A 73 5.17 4.29 3.59
CA THR A 73 6.30 3.37 3.51
C THR A 73 6.93 3.41 2.12
N PHE A 74 8.26 3.44 2.07
CA PHE A 74 9.00 3.47 0.82
C PHE A 74 10.22 2.55 0.87
N GLY A 75 10.37 1.67 -0.13
CA GLY A 75 11.45 0.69 -0.13
C GLY A 75 12.84 1.34 -0.22
N ALA A 76 13.77 0.87 0.61
CA ALA A 76 15.15 1.39 0.64
C ALA A 76 15.85 1.36 -0.72
N ASN A 77 15.53 0.37 -1.56
CA ASN A 77 16.05 0.23 -2.92
C ASN A 77 15.66 1.38 -3.86
N LEU A 78 14.61 2.14 -3.53
CA LEU A 78 14.14 3.27 -4.32
C LEU A 78 14.79 4.59 -3.90
N MET A 79 15.35 4.66 -2.71
CA MET A 79 16.01 5.84 -2.14
C MET A 79 17.50 5.90 -2.52
N THR A 80 17.82 5.78 -3.81
CA THR A 80 19.21 5.73 -4.31
C THR A 80 19.73 7.07 -4.80
N HIS A 81 18.86 7.99 -5.19
CA HIS A 81 19.24 9.32 -5.67
C HIS A 81 18.88 10.40 -4.64
N PRO A 82 19.76 11.38 -4.35
CA PRO A 82 19.51 12.43 -3.37
C PRO A 82 18.16 13.13 -3.54
N THR A 83 17.80 13.54 -4.75
CA THR A 83 16.51 14.19 -5.04
C THR A 83 15.30 13.31 -4.69
N VAL A 84 15.38 11.99 -4.94
CA VAL A 84 14.32 11.05 -4.57
C VAL A 84 14.19 10.96 -3.05
N VAL A 85 15.32 10.96 -2.34
CA VAL A 85 15.36 10.98 -0.88
C VAL A 85 14.73 12.25 -0.32
N ASP A 86 15.09 13.41 -0.89
CA ASP A 86 14.59 14.72 -0.42
C ASP A 86 13.08 14.87 -0.68
N ILE A 87 12.61 14.50 -1.86
CA ILE A 87 11.17 14.45 -2.18
C ILE A 87 10.46 13.45 -1.25
N GLY A 88 11.03 12.27 -1.04
CA GLY A 88 10.46 11.26 -0.16
C GLY A 88 10.30 11.78 1.28
N LYS A 89 11.34 12.36 1.87
CA LYS A 89 11.29 12.95 3.21
C LYS A 89 10.26 14.09 3.30
N SER A 90 10.24 14.96 2.29
CA SER A 90 9.27 16.06 2.22
C SER A 90 7.83 15.57 2.08
N ASN A 91 7.63 14.38 1.49
CA ASN A 91 6.33 13.73 1.33
C ASN A 91 5.97 12.76 2.47
N LYS A 92 6.52 12.92 3.66
CA LYS A 92 6.33 12.02 4.82
C LYS A 92 6.64 10.54 4.51
N MET A 93 7.53 10.28 3.57
CA MET A 93 7.95 8.91 3.29
C MET A 93 9.03 8.48 4.28
N PHE A 94 8.91 7.26 4.79
CA PHE A 94 9.94 6.64 5.61
C PHE A 94 10.39 5.31 5.01
N ARG A 95 11.66 5.02 5.24
CA ARG A 95 12.38 3.94 4.59
C ARG A 95 12.07 2.59 5.23
N VAL A 96 11.78 1.60 4.37
CA VAL A 96 11.67 0.19 4.75
C VAL A 96 12.89 -0.54 4.24
N GLU A 97 13.67 -1.09 5.17
CA GLU A 97 14.85 -1.88 4.84
C GLU A 97 14.44 -3.25 4.29
N ARG A 98 15.25 -3.75 3.36
CA ARG A 98 15.03 -5.05 2.73
C ARG A 98 16.34 -5.80 2.65
N GLY A 99 16.34 -7.07 3.07
CA GLY A 99 17.52 -7.93 3.02
C GLY A 99 18.41 -7.86 4.27
N GLY A 100 19.64 -8.35 4.14
CA GLY A 100 20.55 -8.56 5.26
C GLY A 100 20.52 -9.98 5.83
N ASN A 101 21.31 -10.23 6.85
CA ASN A 101 21.26 -11.50 7.58
C ASN A 101 20.02 -11.58 8.50
N LYS A 102 19.71 -12.75 9.02
CA LYS A 102 18.50 -12.98 9.85
C LYS A 102 18.37 -12.02 11.04
N ARG A 103 19.48 -11.65 11.67
CA ARG A 103 19.51 -10.72 12.81
C ARG A 103 19.19 -9.30 12.35
N GLN A 104 19.87 -8.84 11.31
CA GLN A 104 19.64 -7.50 10.73
C GLN A 104 18.19 -7.37 10.23
N PHE A 105 17.67 -8.40 9.57
CA PHE A 105 16.28 -8.43 9.14
C PHE A 105 15.32 -8.28 10.32
N TYR A 106 15.50 -9.06 11.39
CA TYR A 106 14.67 -8.97 12.60
C TYR A 106 14.76 -7.59 13.27
N GLU A 107 15.96 -7.02 13.38
CA GLU A 107 16.16 -5.69 13.93
C GLU A 107 15.47 -4.61 13.11
N SER A 108 15.50 -4.71 11.78
CA SER A 108 14.79 -3.83 10.85
C SER A 108 13.26 -3.93 10.99
N GLU A 109 12.73 -5.15 11.06
CA GLU A 109 11.31 -5.40 11.26
C GLU A 109 10.84 -4.85 12.62
N LEU A 110 11.61 -5.04 13.68
CA LEU A 110 11.29 -4.50 14.98
C LEU A 110 11.33 -2.96 15.00
N HIS A 111 12.31 -2.35 14.31
CA HIS A 111 12.38 -0.90 14.15
C HIS A 111 11.16 -0.36 13.39
N LEU A 112 10.81 -0.98 12.27
CA LEU A 112 9.62 -0.63 11.48
C LEU A 112 8.34 -0.75 12.31
N SER A 113 8.18 -1.85 13.04
CA SER A 113 7.05 -2.08 13.94
C SER A 113 6.92 -0.97 15.00
N ARG A 114 8.04 -0.59 15.64
CA ARG A 114 8.09 0.50 16.63
C ARG A 114 7.72 1.83 16.02
N TYR A 115 8.23 2.11 14.82
CA TYR A 115 7.94 3.37 14.13
C TYR A 115 6.45 3.47 13.75
N ILE A 116 5.86 2.44 13.14
CA ILE A 116 4.44 2.42 12.78
C ILE A 116 3.57 2.61 14.04
N ARG A 117 3.89 1.90 15.13
CA ARG A 117 3.16 2.05 16.39
C ARG A 117 3.28 3.45 16.95
N HIS A 118 4.49 4.00 16.98
CA HIS A 118 4.71 5.37 17.43
C HIS A 118 3.95 6.38 16.56
N ALA A 119 3.94 6.21 15.24
CA ALA A 119 3.18 7.09 14.34
C ALA A 119 1.69 7.02 14.64
N VAL A 120 1.11 5.80 14.64
CA VAL A 120 -0.35 5.63 14.75
C VAL A 120 -0.84 5.86 16.18
N VAL A 121 -0.20 5.22 17.19
CA VAL A 121 -0.72 5.20 18.56
C VAL A 121 -0.30 6.43 19.36
N ASP A 122 0.98 6.85 19.23
CA ASP A 122 1.52 7.90 20.11
C ASP A 122 1.37 9.29 19.47
N ARG A 123 1.63 9.44 18.16
CA ARG A 123 1.57 10.73 17.45
C ARG A 123 0.23 11.03 16.78
N GLY A 124 -0.66 10.04 16.66
CA GLY A 124 -1.93 10.23 15.98
C GLY A 124 -1.80 10.45 14.46
N SER A 125 -0.74 9.91 13.84
CA SER A 125 -0.48 10.03 12.39
C SER A 125 -0.83 8.71 11.70
N SER A 126 -1.68 8.75 10.68
CA SER A 126 -1.97 7.57 9.86
C SER A 126 -0.74 7.16 9.05
N VAL A 127 -0.67 5.88 8.71
CA VAL A 127 0.43 5.28 7.92
C VAL A 127 -0.16 4.46 6.77
N TRP A 128 0.43 4.55 5.58
CA TRP A 128 0.16 3.64 4.46
C TRP A 128 1.30 2.64 4.29
N ILE A 129 0.94 1.37 4.08
CA ILE A 129 1.86 0.29 3.76
C ILE A 129 1.21 -0.69 2.77
N ALA A 130 2.01 -1.26 1.87
CA ALA A 130 1.57 -2.33 0.99
C ALA A 130 1.38 -3.65 1.74
N GLN A 131 0.40 -4.47 1.36
CA GLN A 131 0.11 -5.77 1.99
C GLN A 131 1.20 -6.83 1.79
N ARG A 132 2.15 -6.58 0.92
CA ARG A 132 3.26 -7.49 0.59
C ARG A 132 4.50 -6.73 0.13
N ASN A 133 5.60 -7.44 0.08
CA ASN A 133 6.83 -6.90 -0.48
C ASN A 133 6.77 -6.85 -2.02
N GLY A 134 6.89 -5.63 -2.57
CA GLY A 134 6.85 -5.37 -4.00
C GLY A 134 5.44 -5.40 -4.62
N ARG A 135 5.36 -4.88 -5.85
CA ARG A 135 4.10 -4.85 -6.62
C ARG A 135 3.76 -6.24 -7.14
N THR A 136 2.48 -6.56 -7.18
CA THR A 136 2.01 -7.75 -7.91
C THR A 136 2.21 -7.56 -9.42
N LYS A 137 2.43 -8.65 -10.14
CA LYS A 137 2.61 -8.67 -11.59
C LYS A 137 1.58 -9.55 -12.29
N ASP A 138 1.08 -10.54 -11.57
CA ASP A 138 0.09 -11.53 -12.04
C ASP A 138 -1.33 -11.26 -11.53
N GLY A 139 -1.51 -10.19 -10.74
CA GLY A 139 -2.81 -9.87 -10.13
C GLY A 139 -3.13 -10.68 -8.88
N LEU A 140 -2.28 -11.64 -8.49
CA LEU A 140 -2.48 -12.43 -7.28
C LEU A 140 -1.99 -11.65 -6.06
N ASP A 141 -2.86 -10.82 -5.54
CA ASP A 141 -2.61 -10.03 -4.33
C ASP A 141 -2.95 -10.85 -3.08
N ARG A 142 -1.94 -11.12 -2.28
CA ARG A 142 -2.08 -11.79 -0.98
C ARG A 142 -1.28 -11.06 0.07
N THR A 143 -1.87 -10.90 1.25
CA THR A 143 -1.20 -10.31 2.41
C THR A 143 -0.15 -11.29 2.95
N GLU A 144 1.08 -10.82 3.08
CA GLU A 144 2.13 -11.62 3.72
C GLU A 144 1.86 -11.73 5.23
N PRO A 145 1.67 -12.95 5.80
CA PRO A 145 1.48 -13.09 7.24
C PRO A 145 2.65 -12.53 8.06
N ALA A 146 3.86 -12.53 7.48
CA ALA A 146 5.03 -11.92 8.09
C ALA A 146 4.85 -10.41 8.33
N LEU A 147 4.17 -9.70 7.42
CA LEU A 147 3.84 -8.29 7.58
C LEU A 147 2.92 -8.06 8.81
N VAL A 148 1.86 -8.86 8.93
CA VAL A 148 0.96 -8.78 10.08
C VAL A 148 1.69 -9.11 11.39
N LYS A 149 2.58 -10.10 11.35
CA LYS A 149 3.44 -10.45 12.48
C LYS A 149 4.35 -9.28 12.86
N MET A 150 4.92 -8.60 11.88
CA MET A 150 5.74 -7.39 12.09
C MET A 150 4.93 -6.30 12.79
N PHE A 151 3.69 -6.02 12.41
CA PHE A 151 2.82 -5.05 13.09
C PHE A 151 2.66 -5.36 14.59
N ALA A 152 2.66 -6.63 14.97
CA ALA A 152 2.53 -7.08 16.35
C ALA A 152 3.85 -7.07 17.16
N LEU A 153 5.02 -6.99 16.51
CA LEU A 153 6.34 -7.18 17.18
C LEU A 153 6.55 -6.22 18.34
N SER A 154 6.33 -4.92 18.14
CA SER A 154 6.58 -3.88 19.15
C SER A 154 5.45 -3.72 20.16
N GLY A 155 4.33 -4.40 19.96
CA GLY A 155 3.21 -4.33 20.90
C GLY A 155 3.55 -4.94 22.26
N THR A 156 3.05 -4.35 23.34
CA THR A 156 3.18 -4.86 24.71
C THR A 156 1.95 -5.66 25.10
N GLY A 157 2.09 -6.62 26.00
CA GLY A 157 0.99 -7.46 26.47
C GLY A 157 0.41 -8.37 25.38
N ASN A 158 -0.92 -8.42 25.27
CA ASN A 158 -1.60 -9.24 24.28
C ASN A 158 -1.38 -8.68 22.86
N LYS A 159 -0.85 -9.50 21.95
CA LYS A 159 -0.48 -9.09 20.58
C LYS A 159 -1.68 -8.72 19.72
N LEU A 160 -2.85 -9.35 19.91
CA LEU A 160 -4.06 -9.00 19.18
C LEU A 160 -4.61 -7.65 19.63
N THR A 161 -4.60 -7.38 20.94
CA THR A 161 -4.95 -6.05 21.44
C THR A 161 -4.01 -4.99 20.87
N SER A 162 -2.73 -5.31 20.77
CA SER A 162 -1.73 -4.42 20.16
C SER A 162 -1.96 -4.20 18.67
N LEU A 163 -2.42 -5.21 17.93
CA LEU A 163 -2.83 -5.05 16.51
C LEU A 163 -4.08 -4.19 16.39
N ALA A 164 -5.07 -4.40 17.27
CA ALA A 164 -6.30 -3.61 17.26
C ALA A 164 -6.06 -2.10 17.44
N GLN A 165 -5.04 -1.71 18.20
CA GLN A 165 -4.67 -0.31 18.42
C GLN A 165 -4.17 0.39 17.14
N LEU A 166 -3.75 -0.36 16.13
CA LEU A 166 -3.28 0.21 14.86
C LEU A 166 -4.44 0.60 13.93
N ASN A 167 -5.68 0.23 14.24
CA ASN A 167 -6.85 0.51 13.42
C ASN A 167 -6.58 0.16 11.94
N ILE A 168 -6.20 -1.09 11.66
CA ILE A 168 -5.83 -1.54 10.32
C ILE A 168 -7.02 -1.37 9.38
N VAL A 169 -6.82 -0.65 8.29
CA VAL A 169 -7.83 -0.42 7.25
C VAL A 169 -7.35 -1.03 5.94
N PRO A 170 -7.93 -2.14 5.49
CA PRO A 170 -7.68 -2.66 4.15
C PRO A 170 -8.19 -1.68 3.09
N VAL A 171 -7.41 -1.49 2.02
CA VAL A 171 -7.76 -0.62 0.89
C VAL A 171 -7.57 -1.39 -0.41
N ALA A 172 -8.63 -1.53 -1.18
CA ALA A 172 -8.56 -2.11 -2.52
C ALA A 172 -8.20 -1.01 -3.54
N VAL A 173 -7.20 -1.31 -4.36
CA VAL A 173 -6.70 -0.42 -5.43
C VAL A 173 -6.89 -1.14 -6.77
N SER A 174 -7.74 -0.59 -7.63
CA SER A 174 -8.10 -1.17 -8.92
C SER A 174 -7.81 -0.18 -10.05
N TYR A 175 -7.04 -0.64 -11.03
CA TYR A 175 -6.74 0.10 -12.26
C TYR A 175 -7.38 -0.62 -13.45
N GLU A 176 -8.04 0.11 -14.34
CA GLU A 176 -8.59 -0.47 -15.58
C GLU A 176 -7.47 -0.98 -16.50
N TYR A 177 -6.44 -0.17 -16.68
CA TYR A 177 -5.18 -0.58 -17.32
C TYR A 177 -4.11 -0.66 -16.23
N GLU A 178 -3.58 -1.85 -16.04
CA GLU A 178 -2.60 -2.14 -14.99
C GLU A 178 -1.37 -1.24 -15.11
N SER A 179 -0.98 -0.61 -14.01
CA SER A 179 0.21 0.23 -13.99
C SER A 179 1.47 -0.56 -14.36
N CYS A 180 2.22 -0.06 -15.34
CA CYS A 180 3.41 -0.72 -15.89
C CYS A 180 3.13 -2.11 -16.48
N ASP A 181 1.96 -2.34 -17.07
CA ASP A 181 1.49 -3.62 -17.62
C ASP A 181 2.54 -4.30 -18.50
N LEU A 182 3.04 -3.62 -19.53
CA LEU A 182 4.07 -4.16 -20.44
C LEU A 182 5.39 -4.46 -19.75
N LEU A 183 5.80 -3.65 -18.76
CA LEU A 183 7.02 -3.90 -17.99
C LEU A 183 6.83 -5.13 -17.09
N LYS A 184 5.69 -5.27 -16.44
CA LYS A 184 5.33 -6.43 -15.62
C LYS A 184 5.23 -7.70 -16.45
N ALA A 185 4.55 -7.66 -17.60
CA ALA A 185 4.42 -8.79 -18.50
C ALA A 185 5.79 -9.27 -19.01
N ARG A 186 6.68 -8.33 -19.38
CA ARG A 186 8.06 -8.65 -19.78
C ARG A 186 8.86 -9.30 -18.66
N GLU A 187 8.76 -8.79 -17.44
CA GLU A 187 9.42 -9.36 -16.26
C GLU A 187 8.91 -10.79 -16.01
N MET A 188 7.60 -11.04 -16.08
CA MET A 188 7.01 -12.37 -15.92
C MET A 188 7.47 -13.34 -17.01
N ALA A 189 7.46 -12.91 -18.28
CA ALA A 189 7.93 -13.74 -19.39
C ALA A 189 9.40 -14.13 -19.24
N GLN A 190 10.25 -13.22 -18.77
CA GLN A 190 11.64 -13.52 -18.49
C GLN A 190 11.81 -14.45 -17.27
N ALA A 191 11.03 -14.20 -16.20
CA ALA A 191 11.08 -15.00 -14.98
C ALA A 191 10.62 -16.44 -15.18
N ALA A 192 9.80 -16.71 -16.20
CA ALA A 192 9.39 -18.08 -16.57
C ALA A 192 10.55 -18.95 -17.04
N HIS A 193 11.63 -18.37 -17.55
CA HIS A 193 12.79 -19.11 -18.09
C HIS A 193 14.02 -19.10 -17.17
N LYS A 194 14.19 -18.04 -16.38
CA LYS A 194 15.31 -17.89 -15.44
C LYS A 194 14.96 -16.87 -14.34
N PRO A 195 15.61 -16.95 -13.16
CA PRO A 195 15.44 -15.95 -12.12
C PRO A 195 15.65 -14.54 -12.68
N TYR A 196 14.66 -13.67 -12.48
CA TYR A 196 14.74 -12.30 -12.94
C TYR A 196 15.71 -11.50 -12.08
N VAL A 197 16.63 -10.80 -12.71
CA VAL A 197 17.56 -9.89 -12.04
C VAL A 197 17.29 -8.48 -12.52
N LYS A 198 16.87 -7.64 -11.61
CA LYS A 198 16.55 -6.24 -11.85
C LYS A 198 17.78 -5.47 -12.33
N GLN A 199 17.60 -4.69 -13.38
CA GLN A 199 18.68 -3.86 -13.94
C GLN A 199 18.73 -2.49 -13.26
N PRO A 200 19.89 -1.83 -13.23
CA PRO A 200 20.01 -0.45 -12.78
C PRO A 200 19.03 0.47 -13.53
N GLY A 201 18.31 1.34 -12.80
CA GLY A 201 17.36 2.28 -13.38
C GLY A 201 15.96 1.74 -13.64
N GLU A 202 15.71 0.45 -13.52
CA GLU A 202 14.38 -0.15 -13.76
C GLU A 202 13.29 0.41 -12.83
N ASP A 203 13.63 0.67 -11.58
CA ASP A 203 12.66 1.24 -10.62
C ASP A 203 12.28 2.67 -11.02
N ILE A 204 13.25 3.48 -11.45
CA ILE A 204 12.99 4.85 -11.93
C ILE A 204 12.15 4.81 -13.20
N ASN A 205 12.50 3.93 -14.16
CA ASN A 205 11.70 3.73 -15.36
C ASN A 205 10.27 3.30 -15.04
N SER A 206 10.08 2.41 -14.07
CA SER A 206 8.75 2.01 -13.61
C SER A 206 7.98 3.16 -12.95
N ILE A 207 8.64 4.04 -12.19
CA ILE A 207 8.02 5.23 -11.60
C ILE A 207 7.53 6.17 -12.71
N ILE A 208 8.39 6.50 -13.67
CA ILE A 208 8.06 7.39 -14.79
C ILE A 208 6.92 6.81 -15.63
N THR A 209 7.01 5.53 -15.98
CA THR A 209 5.98 4.81 -16.73
C THR A 209 4.65 4.81 -15.99
N GLY A 210 4.66 4.47 -14.70
CA GLY A 210 3.47 4.46 -13.86
C GLY A 210 2.78 5.83 -13.79
N ILE A 211 3.54 6.90 -13.67
CA ILE A 211 3.01 8.28 -13.62
C ILE A 211 2.41 8.70 -14.98
N SER A 212 3.06 8.36 -16.09
CA SER A 212 2.73 8.90 -17.42
C SER A 212 1.76 8.03 -18.23
N GLN A 213 1.72 6.73 -18.00
CA GLN A 213 0.91 5.76 -18.73
C GLN A 213 -0.60 6.01 -18.52
N PRO A 214 -1.44 5.88 -19.56
CA PRO A 214 -2.90 5.84 -19.41
C PRO A 214 -3.34 4.71 -18.48
N LYS A 215 -4.28 5.00 -17.58
CA LYS A 215 -4.79 4.05 -16.57
C LYS A 215 -6.28 3.70 -16.74
N GLY A 216 -6.97 4.44 -17.63
CA GLY A 216 -8.42 4.31 -17.74
C GLY A 216 -9.12 4.75 -16.45
N ARG A 217 -10.06 3.97 -15.99
CA ARG A 217 -10.72 4.18 -14.69
C ARG A 217 -9.83 3.66 -13.57
N VAL A 218 -9.77 4.42 -12.50
CA VAL A 218 -9.07 4.05 -11.25
C VAL A 218 -10.08 4.10 -10.11
N HIS A 219 -10.19 3.00 -9.39
CA HIS A 219 -11.13 2.88 -8.28
C HIS A 219 -10.40 2.41 -7.02
N PHE A 220 -10.54 3.20 -5.97
CA PHE A 220 -10.07 2.86 -4.63
C PHE A 220 -11.27 2.61 -3.74
N ARG A 221 -11.18 1.59 -2.90
CA ARG A 221 -12.19 1.34 -1.87
C ARG A 221 -11.53 1.13 -0.52
N VAL A 222 -11.82 2.05 0.38
CA VAL A 222 -11.45 1.97 1.79
C VAL A 222 -12.49 1.08 2.48
N THR A 223 -12.05 0.08 3.23
CA THR A 223 -12.94 -0.86 3.91
C THR A 223 -13.06 -0.55 5.41
N LYS A 224 -13.87 -1.31 6.11
CA LYS A 224 -14.03 -1.13 7.56
C LYS A 224 -12.71 -1.40 8.31
N PRO A 225 -12.36 -0.58 9.31
CA PRO A 225 -11.21 -0.85 10.17
C PRO A 225 -11.32 -2.20 10.89
N LEU A 226 -10.20 -2.92 10.97
CA LEU A 226 -10.05 -4.13 11.77
C LEU A 226 -9.67 -3.74 13.21
N GLY A 227 -10.68 -3.38 13.99
CA GLY A 227 -10.52 -2.99 15.39
C GLY A 227 -10.67 -4.16 16.37
N ALA A 228 -10.79 -3.83 17.65
CA ALA A 228 -10.87 -4.82 18.73
C ALA A 228 -12.02 -5.82 18.55
N ALA A 229 -13.19 -5.37 18.11
CA ALA A 229 -14.36 -6.23 17.91
C ALA A 229 -14.13 -7.31 16.83
N GLN A 230 -13.46 -6.95 15.73
CA GLN A 230 -13.14 -7.85 14.63
C GLN A 230 -12.05 -8.86 15.00
N LEU A 231 -11.11 -8.48 15.88
CA LEU A 231 -9.99 -9.33 16.29
C LEU A 231 -10.31 -10.19 17.54
N ALA A 232 -11.31 -9.83 18.33
CA ALA A 232 -11.70 -10.56 19.54
C ALA A 232 -11.95 -12.06 19.33
N PRO A 233 -12.60 -12.52 18.23
CA PRO A 233 -12.79 -13.95 17.99
C PRO A 233 -11.50 -14.74 17.85
N LEU A 234 -10.37 -14.09 17.51
CA LEU A 234 -9.08 -14.74 17.34
C LEU A 234 -8.28 -14.88 18.65
N ALA A 235 -8.77 -14.34 19.77
CA ALA A 235 -8.02 -14.27 21.02
C ALA A 235 -7.65 -15.64 21.63
N HIS A 236 -8.37 -16.68 21.26
CA HIS A 236 -8.11 -18.07 21.71
C HIS A 236 -7.06 -18.80 20.86
N LEU A 237 -6.66 -18.23 19.71
CA LEU A 237 -5.72 -18.87 18.81
C LEU A 237 -4.25 -18.62 19.21
N PRO A 238 -3.35 -19.56 18.90
CA PRO A 238 -1.92 -19.28 18.93
C PRO A 238 -1.57 -18.08 18.01
N LEU A 239 -0.58 -17.28 18.41
CA LEU A 239 -0.25 -16.03 17.70
C LEU A 239 -0.03 -16.21 16.19
N ASN A 240 0.66 -17.26 15.78
CA ASN A 240 0.92 -17.47 14.36
C ASN A 240 -0.36 -17.77 13.56
N ASP A 241 -1.32 -18.45 14.16
CA ASP A 241 -2.61 -18.75 13.54
C ASP A 241 -3.49 -17.50 13.51
N ALA A 242 -3.53 -16.73 14.61
CA ALA A 242 -4.21 -15.46 14.67
C ALA A 242 -3.68 -14.47 13.60
N VAL A 243 -2.36 -14.37 13.44
CA VAL A 243 -1.71 -13.56 12.40
C VAL A 243 -2.12 -13.99 10.99
N ARG A 244 -2.19 -15.30 10.72
CA ARG A 244 -2.67 -15.82 9.42
C ARG A 244 -4.12 -15.46 9.18
N HIS A 245 -4.98 -15.55 10.20
CA HIS A 245 -6.39 -15.15 10.09
C HIS A 245 -6.53 -13.64 9.83
N VAL A 246 -5.74 -12.79 10.50
CA VAL A 246 -5.76 -11.35 10.23
C VAL A 246 -5.30 -11.06 8.79
N ALA A 247 -4.28 -11.76 8.28
CA ALA A 247 -3.86 -11.64 6.88
C ALA A 247 -4.99 -12.02 5.91
N LEU A 248 -5.70 -13.13 6.18
CA LEU A 248 -6.88 -13.53 5.39
C LEU A 248 -8.03 -12.53 5.49
N MET A 249 -8.25 -11.92 6.66
CA MET A 249 -9.28 -10.86 6.80
C MET A 249 -8.93 -9.65 5.92
N ILE A 250 -7.65 -9.26 5.84
CA ILE A 250 -7.20 -8.20 4.94
C ILE A 250 -7.42 -8.61 3.48
N ASP A 251 -7.04 -9.83 3.11
CA ASP A 251 -7.22 -10.35 1.75
C ASP A 251 -8.69 -10.36 1.33
N HIS A 252 -9.58 -10.90 2.15
CA HIS A 252 -11.01 -10.93 1.87
C HIS A 252 -11.58 -9.51 1.73
N ALA A 253 -11.21 -8.60 2.63
CA ALA A 253 -11.67 -7.21 2.54
C ALA A 253 -11.20 -6.52 1.25
N ILE A 254 -9.97 -6.77 0.79
CA ILE A 254 -9.44 -6.23 -0.46
C ILE A 254 -10.11 -6.88 -1.68
N ILE A 255 -10.25 -8.21 -1.69
CA ILE A 255 -10.84 -8.96 -2.80
C ILE A 255 -12.31 -8.57 -2.98
N ASP A 256 -13.09 -8.54 -1.90
CA ASP A 256 -14.51 -8.18 -1.93
C ASP A 256 -14.74 -6.72 -2.36
N ALA A 257 -13.76 -5.85 -2.08
CA ALA A 257 -13.79 -4.43 -2.44
C ALA A 257 -13.16 -4.12 -3.81
N TYR A 258 -12.46 -5.10 -4.41
CA TYR A 258 -11.77 -4.90 -5.69
C TYR A 258 -12.76 -4.73 -6.84
N GLN A 259 -12.58 -3.66 -7.63
CA GLN A 259 -13.42 -3.38 -8.78
C GLN A 259 -12.82 -3.99 -10.05
N LEU A 260 -13.45 -5.03 -10.57
CA LEU A 260 -13.17 -5.52 -11.93
C LEU A 260 -13.79 -4.60 -12.96
N MET A 261 -13.01 -4.23 -13.96
CA MET A 261 -13.43 -3.37 -15.05
C MET A 261 -13.84 -4.22 -16.27
N PRO A 262 -14.72 -3.74 -17.18
CA PRO A 262 -15.10 -4.48 -18.39
C PRO A 262 -13.91 -4.96 -19.23
N THR A 263 -12.82 -4.20 -19.28
CA THR A 263 -11.59 -4.60 -19.97
C THR A 263 -10.92 -5.81 -19.32
N ASN A 264 -10.96 -5.94 -17.99
CA ASN A 264 -10.45 -7.12 -17.27
C ASN A 264 -11.31 -8.35 -17.59
N MET A 265 -12.63 -8.19 -17.61
CA MET A 265 -13.57 -9.26 -17.94
C MET A 265 -13.42 -9.70 -19.41
N ALA A 266 -13.26 -8.75 -20.34
CA ALA A 266 -13.04 -9.06 -21.75
C ALA A 266 -11.70 -9.81 -21.96
N ALA A 267 -10.63 -9.38 -21.27
CA ALA A 267 -9.35 -10.07 -21.33
C ALA A 267 -9.44 -11.50 -20.76
N TYR A 268 -10.17 -11.69 -19.67
CA TYR A 268 -10.41 -13.02 -19.10
C TYR A 268 -11.15 -13.93 -20.10
N ALA A 269 -12.26 -13.45 -20.68
CA ALA A 269 -13.04 -14.21 -21.66
C ALA A 269 -12.23 -14.57 -22.92
N LEU A 270 -11.30 -13.72 -23.36
CA LEU A 270 -10.40 -14.02 -24.47
C LEU A 270 -9.38 -15.11 -24.15
N LEU A 271 -8.94 -15.18 -22.90
CA LEU A 271 -7.97 -16.18 -22.43
C LEU A 271 -8.62 -17.51 -22.04
N HIS A 272 -9.91 -17.49 -21.74
CA HIS A 272 -10.69 -18.65 -21.30
C HIS A 272 -11.98 -18.80 -22.14
N PRO A 273 -11.86 -19.06 -23.45
CA PRO A 273 -13.03 -19.08 -24.35
C PRO A 273 -14.01 -20.25 -24.09
N GLU A 274 -13.60 -21.23 -23.28
CA GLU A 274 -14.41 -22.41 -22.94
C GLU A 274 -15.25 -22.25 -21.66
N GLU A 275 -15.02 -21.16 -20.92
CA GLU A 275 -15.77 -20.80 -19.70
C GLU A 275 -16.86 -19.76 -19.99
#